data_fff088d6d0a1e443768f24d58a33f6d5
#
_entry.id   fff088d6d0a1e443768f24d58a33f6d5
#
_cell.length_a   1.000
_cell.length_b   1.000
_cell.length_c   1.000
_cell.angle_alpha   90.00
_cell.angle_beta   90.00
_cell.angle_gamma   90.00
#
_symmetry.space_group_name_H-M   'P 1'
#
loop_
_entity.id
_entity.type
_entity.pdbx_description
1 polymer ?
#
loop_
_entity_poly.entity_id
_entity_poly.type
_entity_poly.pdbx_seq_one_letter_code
_entity_poly.pdbx_strand_id
1 'polypeptide(L)'
;MKCAVILLSFFTCLSATSQIVNPDNELLWEITSPALKTKSYLFGTLHSNDKRVFQLADSVYYAVNHATCIALETDIFKFFNQLQVRGETGVLLYDNEGNPYTGSNQASFTNYGNEDGMPQFLDAYFQQYAYLSNKQFYPLENINSQLDYFKDLPSSENKMVNLNRTRDIEALTALYLKGDINMLDRFIRKNMSNEPGLYEVLIEDRNKEMVSRLDSCLKKQTVFCAVGAGHLFGENGMVQLLRNKGYKVRLVTAIHSELPIQEKQNVLAYKGYELLLKEQGLLVKFPGKPAVTLLENGSTVAIYKELGQGNTYAIEILPFDESLSFEQYAAIYIASPPNTKYRYGELEDGTLFYEGISDTYPEGIHWVRLLTNGKNVLIAKAFGGNKFMNSKRSRLFFDKIIFE
;
A
#
# COMPACT_ATOMS: atom_id res chain seq x y z
N MET A 1 11.36 20.47 -71.20
CA MET A 1 11.10 20.60 -69.76
C MET A 1 10.48 19.31 -69.29
N LYS A 2 11.26 18.49 -68.54
CA LYS A 2 10.76 17.25 -67.96
C LYS A 2 10.61 17.49 -66.44
N CYS A 3 9.38 17.47 -65.96
CA CYS A 3 9.09 17.51 -64.50
C CYS A 3 9.33 16.12 -63.92
N ALA A 4 10.28 16.03 -63.04
CA ALA A 4 10.47 14.85 -62.19
C ALA A 4 9.60 14.98 -60.94
N VAL A 5 8.63 14.06 -60.74
CA VAL A 5 7.83 13.93 -59.53
C VAL A 5 8.62 13.05 -58.57
N ILE A 6 9.06 13.65 -57.47
CA ILE A 6 9.70 12.91 -56.36
C ILE A 6 8.57 12.41 -55.44
N LEU A 7 8.33 11.10 -55.45
CA LEU A 7 7.49 10.42 -54.48
C LEU A 7 8.29 10.28 -53.14
N LEU A 8 7.94 11.05 -52.14
CA LEU A 8 8.41 10.85 -50.77
C LEU A 8 7.58 9.74 -50.13
N SER A 9 8.13 8.54 -50.04
CA SER A 9 7.54 7.45 -49.26
C SER A 9 7.85 7.67 -47.79
N PHE A 10 6.82 8.05 -47.02
CA PHE A 10 6.87 8.02 -45.55
C PHE A 10 6.88 6.55 -45.09
N PHE A 11 8.04 6.06 -44.72
CA PHE A 11 8.17 4.85 -43.93
C PHE A 11 7.79 5.20 -42.50
N THR A 12 6.54 4.93 -42.10
CA THR A 12 6.17 4.88 -40.67
C THR A 12 6.78 3.60 -40.08
N CYS A 13 7.87 3.75 -39.35
CA CYS A 13 8.40 2.69 -38.51
C CYS A 13 7.36 2.45 -37.38
N LEU A 14 6.50 1.47 -37.58
CA LEU A 14 5.77 0.87 -36.47
C LEU A 14 6.79 0.13 -35.60
N SER A 15 7.17 0.74 -34.49
CA SER A 15 7.91 0.08 -33.42
C SER A 15 7.01 -1.02 -32.89
N ALA A 16 7.21 -2.26 -33.34
CA ALA A 16 6.59 -3.43 -32.72
C ALA A 16 7.21 -3.58 -31.32
N THR A 17 6.49 -3.14 -30.31
CA THR A 17 6.88 -3.43 -28.93
C THR A 17 6.78 -4.94 -28.75
N SER A 18 7.89 -5.58 -28.41
CA SER A 18 7.94 -6.99 -28.07
C SER A 18 7.06 -7.23 -26.84
N GLN A 19 6.05 -8.08 -26.97
CA GLN A 19 5.21 -8.51 -25.84
C GLN A 19 5.67 -9.90 -25.41
N ILE A 20 6.01 -10.05 -24.14
CA ILE A 20 6.28 -11.36 -23.55
C ILE A 20 4.94 -11.89 -23.05
N VAL A 21 4.48 -13.00 -23.60
CA VAL A 21 3.26 -13.70 -23.21
C VAL A 21 3.64 -14.87 -22.32
N ASN A 22 3.09 -14.91 -21.11
CA ASN A 22 3.23 -16.03 -20.19
C ASN A 22 1.85 -16.73 -20.04
N PRO A 23 1.55 -17.77 -20.84
CA PRO A 23 0.27 -18.46 -20.80
C PRO A 23 0.09 -19.31 -19.53
N ASP A 24 1.17 -19.68 -18.86
CA ASP A 24 1.17 -20.56 -17.70
C ASP A 24 1.01 -19.79 -16.37
N ASN A 25 0.89 -18.46 -16.44
CA ASN A 25 0.65 -17.65 -15.23
C ASN A 25 -0.83 -17.65 -14.87
N GLU A 26 -1.19 -18.31 -13.77
CA GLU A 26 -2.58 -18.52 -13.34
C GLU A 26 -3.02 -17.56 -12.22
N LEU A 27 -2.35 -16.41 -12.05
CA LEU A 27 -2.66 -15.49 -10.95
C LEU A 27 -3.85 -14.57 -11.22
N LEU A 28 -4.20 -14.27 -12.47
CA LEU A 28 -5.30 -13.35 -12.83
C LEU A 28 -6.47 -14.09 -13.49
N TRP A 29 -7.67 -13.89 -12.95
CA TRP A 29 -8.92 -14.52 -13.41
C TRP A 29 -9.99 -13.48 -13.71
N GLU A 30 -10.66 -13.59 -14.86
CA GLU A 30 -11.80 -12.77 -15.24
C GLU A 30 -13.09 -13.41 -14.71
N ILE A 31 -13.95 -12.60 -14.08
CA ILE A 31 -15.24 -12.99 -13.54
C ILE A 31 -16.34 -12.34 -14.38
N THR A 32 -17.24 -13.15 -14.96
CA THR A 32 -18.38 -12.68 -15.73
C THR A 32 -19.65 -13.46 -15.36
N SER A 33 -20.80 -12.84 -15.60
CA SER A 33 -22.12 -13.45 -15.46
C SER A 33 -23.12 -12.66 -16.30
N PRO A 34 -24.23 -13.27 -16.78
CA PRO A 34 -25.31 -12.53 -17.46
C PRO A 34 -25.91 -11.41 -16.60
N ALA A 35 -25.81 -11.53 -15.27
CA ALA A 35 -26.30 -10.52 -14.34
C ALA A 35 -25.32 -9.34 -14.14
N LEU A 36 -24.07 -9.49 -14.57
CA LEU A 36 -23.03 -8.43 -14.45
C LEU A 36 -22.99 -7.61 -15.73
N LYS A 37 -23.03 -6.29 -15.58
CA LYS A 37 -22.90 -5.36 -16.73
C LYS A 37 -21.49 -5.32 -17.31
N THR A 38 -20.49 -5.61 -16.50
CA THR A 38 -19.07 -5.46 -16.81
C THR A 38 -18.27 -6.62 -16.23
N LYS A 39 -17.06 -6.81 -16.74
CA LYS A 39 -16.13 -7.81 -16.25
C LYS A 39 -15.50 -7.37 -14.94
N SER A 40 -15.37 -8.30 -14.02
CA SER A 40 -14.59 -8.14 -12.77
C SER A 40 -13.40 -9.10 -12.78
N TYR A 41 -12.48 -8.94 -11.84
CA TYR A 41 -11.25 -9.71 -11.84
C TYR A 41 -10.90 -10.19 -10.44
N LEU A 42 -10.30 -11.39 -10.37
CA LEU A 42 -9.72 -11.96 -9.16
C LEU A 42 -8.23 -12.18 -9.40
N PHE A 43 -7.40 -11.67 -8.52
CA PHE A 43 -5.95 -11.73 -8.62
C PHE A 43 -5.33 -12.32 -7.35
N GLY A 44 -4.36 -13.23 -7.54
CA GLY A 44 -3.57 -13.80 -6.45
C GLY A 44 -2.39 -12.91 -6.10
N THR A 45 -2.27 -12.49 -4.84
CA THR A 45 -1.12 -11.75 -4.32
C THR A 45 -0.15 -12.67 -3.58
N LEU A 46 1.04 -12.15 -3.32
CA LEU A 46 1.96 -12.68 -2.34
C LEU A 46 2.21 -11.60 -1.29
N HIS A 47 1.98 -11.92 -0.02
CA HIS A 47 2.25 -11.00 1.11
C HIS A 47 3.77 -10.87 1.33
N SER A 48 4.43 -10.25 0.38
CA SER A 48 5.88 -10.10 0.33
C SER A 48 6.27 -8.68 -0.03
N ASN A 49 7.37 -8.21 0.54
CA ASN A 49 8.03 -6.96 0.17
C ASN A 49 9.13 -7.15 -0.89
N ASP A 50 9.22 -8.32 -1.50
CA ASP A 50 10.16 -8.60 -2.58
C ASP A 50 9.79 -7.78 -3.83
N LYS A 51 10.73 -7.01 -4.35
CA LYS A 51 10.52 -6.13 -5.52
C LYS A 51 10.10 -6.89 -6.77
N ARG A 52 10.47 -8.16 -6.89
CA ARG A 52 10.12 -9.01 -8.04
C ARG A 52 8.61 -9.22 -8.17
N VAL A 53 7.87 -9.27 -7.04
CA VAL A 53 6.41 -9.45 -7.07
C VAL A 53 5.66 -8.24 -7.62
N PHE A 54 6.31 -7.08 -7.68
CA PHE A 54 5.75 -5.84 -8.25
C PHE A 54 5.92 -5.72 -9.76
N GLN A 55 6.58 -6.68 -10.41
CA GLN A 55 6.64 -6.74 -11.88
C GLN A 55 5.33 -7.32 -12.44
N LEU A 56 4.24 -6.60 -12.20
CA LEU A 56 2.90 -7.03 -12.60
C LEU A 56 2.75 -7.05 -14.12
N ALA A 57 1.97 -8.02 -14.61
CA ALA A 57 1.60 -8.07 -16.02
C ALA A 57 0.70 -6.88 -16.42
N ASP A 58 0.74 -6.47 -17.68
CA ASP A 58 -0.11 -5.40 -18.23
C ASP A 58 -1.60 -5.72 -18.07
N SER A 59 -1.95 -7.02 -18.18
CA SER A 59 -3.30 -7.50 -17.93
C SER A 59 -3.77 -7.22 -16.48
N VAL A 60 -2.88 -7.23 -15.49
CA VAL A 60 -3.20 -6.85 -14.10
C VAL A 60 -3.44 -5.34 -14.01
N TYR A 61 -2.59 -4.51 -14.59
CA TYR A 61 -2.80 -3.06 -14.65
C TYR A 61 -4.10 -2.70 -15.37
N TYR A 62 -4.40 -3.39 -16.47
CA TYR A 62 -5.68 -3.23 -17.16
C TYR A 62 -6.86 -3.54 -16.24
N ALA A 63 -6.83 -4.67 -15.53
CA ALA A 63 -7.89 -5.11 -14.63
C ALA A 63 -8.12 -4.11 -13.48
N VAL A 64 -7.02 -3.67 -12.84
CA VAL A 64 -7.06 -2.66 -11.76
C VAL A 64 -7.64 -1.34 -12.26
N ASN A 65 -7.21 -0.88 -13.44
CA ASN A 65 -7.66 0.40 -14.00
C ASN A 65 -9.15 0.41 -14.33
N HIS A 66 -9.68 -0.69 -14.85
CA HIS A 66 -11.09 -0.82 -15.26
C HIS A 66 -12.05 -1.03 -14.09
N ALA A 67 -11.57 -1.51 -12.95
CA ALA A 67 -12.41 -1.70 -11.78
C ALA A 67 -12.82 -0.35 -11.17
N THR A 68 -14.05 -0.27 -10.67
CA THR A 68 -14.56 0.86 -9.87
C THR A 68 -14.35 0.63 -8.37
N CYS A 69 -14.13 -0.61 -7.98
CA CYS A 69 -13.85 -1.04 -6.61
C CYS A 69 -12.64 -1.96 -6.55
N ILE A 70 -11.81 -1.78 -5.55
CA ILE A 70 -10.75 -2.71 -5.18
C ILE A 70 -11.18 -3.42 -3.91
N ALA A 71 -11.26 -4.75 -3.96
CA ALA A 71 -11.53 -5.60 -2.82
C ALA A 71 -10.26 -6.34 -2.41
N LEU A 72 -9.93 -6.31 -1.13
CA LEU A 72 -8.82 -7.05 -0.53
C LEU A 72 -9.32 -7.94 0.61
N GLU A 73 -8.49 -8.87 1.06
CA GLU A 73 -8.81 -9.69 2.22
C GLU A 73 -9.22 -8.82 3.40
N THR A 74 -8.42 -7.83 3.76
CA THR A 74 -8.63 -6.97 4.92
C THR A 74 -8.29 -5.51 4.62
N ASP A 75 -8.68 -4.61 5.54
CA ASP A 75 -8.26 -3.22 5.55
C ASP A 75 -6.88 -3.11 6.22
N ILE A 76 -5.84 -3.10 5.40
CA ILE A 76 -4.45 -3.07 5.84
C ILE A 76 -4.14 -1.84 6.71
N PHE A 77 -4.67 -0.67 6.36
CA PHE A 77 -4.45 0.55 7.13
C PHE A 77 -5.08 0.48 8.52
N LYS A 78 -6.31 -0.06 8.61
CA LYS A 78 -6.95 -0.28 9.92
C LYS A 78 -6.21 -1.34 10.74
N PHE A 79 -5.74 -2.40 10.11
CA PHE A 79 -4.99 -3.46 10.76
C PHE A 79 -3.74 -2.88 11.45
N PHE A 80 -2.93 -2.12 10.74
CA PHE A 80 -1.75 -1.48 11.32
C PHE A 80 -2.08 -0.48 12.41
N ASN A 81 -3.13 0.33 12.24
CA ASN A 81 -3.55 1.29 13.27
C ASN A 81 -3.99 0.58 14.55
N GLN A 82 -4.71 -0.54 14.46
CA GLN A 82 -5.11 -1.31 15.64
C GLN A 82 -3.93 -1.97 16.36
N LEU A 83 -2.92 -2.44 15.62
CA LEU A 83 -1.69 -2.97 16.22
C LEU A 83 -0.92 -1.88 16.97
N GLN A 84 -0.83 -0.67 16.42
CA GLN A 84 -0.19 0.46 17.10
C GLN A 84 -0.91 0.86 18.40
N VAL A 85 -2.24 0.90 18.39
CA VAL A 85 -3.07 1.21 19.58
C VAL A 85 -2.90 0.15 20.69
N ARG A 86 -2.65 -1.11 20.32
CA ARG A 86 -2.42 -2.19 21.28
C ARG A 86 -0.98 -2.24 21.83
N GLY A 87 -0.09 -1.35 21.39
CA GLY A 87 1.34 -1.39 21.74
C GLY A 87 2.08 -2.58 21.12
N GLU A 88 1.40 -3.34 20.26
CA GLU A 88 2.01 -4.37 19.45
C GLU A 88 2.78 -3.64 18.34
N THR A 89 4.10 -3.67 18.43
CA THR A 89 4.99 -3.15 17.38
C THR A 89 4.59 -3.79 16.06
N GLY A 90 4.25 -2.97 15.09
CA GLY A 90 3.62 -3.36 13.82
C GLY A 90 4.25 -4.56 13.12
N VAL A 91 3.59 -5.09 12.11
CA VAL A 91 4.07 -6.23 11.33
C VAL A 91 5.53 -6.00 10.96
N LEU A 92 6.40 -6.73 11.64
CA LEU A 92 7.81 -6.72 11.35
C LEU A 92 7.98 -7.43 10.00
N LEU A 93 8.33 -6.64 9.00
CA LEU A 93 8.87 -7.21 7.77
C LEU A 93 10.33 -7.60 8.04
N TYR A 94 10.72 -8.76 7.55
CA TYR A 94 12.05 -9.28 7.75
C TYR A 94 12.82 -9.23 6.42
N ASP A 95 14.12 -9.02 6.52
CA ASP A 95 15.04 -9.16 5.40
C ASP A 95 15.33 -10.65 5.10
N ASN A 96 16.16 -10.91 4.09
CA ASN A 96 16.57 -12.28 3.69
C ASN A 96 17.25 -13.06 4.80
N GLU A 97 17.83 -12.38 5.77
CA GLU A 97 18.61 -12.98 6.86
C GLU A 97 17.73 -13.21 8.09
N GLY A 98 16.46 -12.81 8.04
CA GLY A 98 15.50 -12.94 9.13
C GLY A 98 15.62 -11.85 10.18
N ASN A 99 16.29 -10.73 9.88
CA ASN A 99 16.36 -9.58 10.77
C ASN A 99 15.12 -8.68 10.57
N PRO A 100 14.61 -8.03 11.62
CA PRO A 100 13.56 -7.05 11.48
C PRO A 100 13.98 -5.94 10.52
N TYR A 101 13.12 -5.63 9.56
CA TYR A 101 13.36 -4.56 8.61
C TYR A 101 13.21 -3.20 9.30
N THR A 102 14.29 -2.49 9.48
CA THR A 102 14.33 -1.22 10.24
C THR A 102 14.23 0.02 9.34
N GLY A 103 14.09 -0.16 8.04
CA GLY A 103 14.02 0.98 7.10
C GLY A 103 15.38 1.64 6.85
N SER A 104 16.47 0.98 7.18
CA SER A 104 17.80 1.56 7.04
C SER A 104 18.29 1.65 5.60
N ASN A 105 19.28 2.50 5.38
CA ASN A 105 19.87 2.93 4.10
C ASN A 105 20.46 1.83 3.19
N GLN A 106 20.34 0.56 3.54
CA GLN A 106 20.99 -0.53 2.79
C GLN A 106 20.15 -1.11 1.65
N ALA A 107 18.90 -0.74 1.56
CA ALA A 107 17.94 -1.48 0.75
C ALA A 107 17.90 -1.15 -0.74
N SER A 108 18.67 -0.19 -1.21
CA SER A 108 18.73 0.09 -2.67
C SER A 108 19.30 -1.08 -3.49
N PHE A 109 20.01 -1.99 -2.85
CA PHE A 109 20.65 -3.16 -3.47
C PHE A 109 19.98 -4.50 -3.12
N THR A 110 18.94 -4.50 -2.28
CA THR A 110 18.22 -5.71 -1.89
C THR A 110 17.00 -5.95 -2.76
N ASN A 111 16.50 -7.19 -2.80
CA ASN A 111 15.23 -7.53 -3.43
C ASN A 111 14.01 -7.05 -2.61
N TYR A 112 14.22 -6.53 -1.40
CA TYR A 112 13.18 -6.16 -0.45
C TYR A 112 12.98 -4.66 -0.35
N GLY A 113 11.74 -4.26 -0.04
CA GLY A 113 11.37 -2.87 0.05
C GLY A 113 11.32 -2.13 -1.30
N ASN A 114 11.05 -0.83 -1.26
CA ASN A 114 11.13 0.06 -2.42
C ASN A 114 12.58 0.49 -2.70
N GLU A 115 12.76 1.44 -3.64
CA GLU A 115 14.09 1.99 -3.97
C GLU A 115 14.81 2.66 -2.80
N ASP A 116 14.04 3.18 -1.81
CA ASP A 116 14.57 3.75 -0.58
C ASP A 116 14.75 2.71 0.52
N GLY A 117 14.42 1.44 0.24
CA GLY A 117 14.49 0.36 1.19
C GLY A 117 13.36 0.27 2.20
N MET A 118 12.32 1.08 2.05
CA MET A 118 11.17 1.07 2.95
C MET A 118 10.29 -0.16 2.74
N PRO A 119 9.66 -0.69 3.81
CA PRO A 119 8.75 -1.81 3.69
C PRO A 119 7.64 -1.55 2.67
N GLN A 120 7.46 -2.50 1.76
CA GLN A 120 6.43 -2.45 0.74
C GLN A 120 5.90 -3.86 0.51
N PHE A 121 4.59 -4.05 0.42
CA PHE A 121 3.97 -5.31 0.06
C PHE A 121 2.74 -5.10 -0.83
N LEU A 122 2.41 -6.10 -1.61
CA LEU A 122 1.54 -5.96 -2.78
C LEU A 122 0.10 -5.58 -2.42
N ASP A 123 -0.43 -6.12 -1.32
CA ASP A 123 -1.80 -5.81 -0.87
C ASP A 123 -1.93 -4.34 -0.43
N ALA A 124 -0.93 -3.83 0.29
CA ALA A 124 -0.86 -2.42 0.67
C ALA A 124 -0.77 -1.50 -0.57
N TYR A 125 -0.05 -1.92 -1.60
CA TYR A 125 0.02 -1.23 -2.87
C TYR A 125 -1.37 -1.10 -3.51
N PHE A 126 -2.17 -2.17 -3.58
CA PHE A 126 -3.51 -2.10 -4.16
C PHE A 126 -4.48 -1.27 -3.32
N GLN A 127 -4.40 -1.32 -1.98
CA GLN A 127 -5.22 -0.47 -1.13
C GLN A 127 -4.88 1.00 -1.33
N GLN A 128 -3.60 1.35 -1.35
CA GLN A 128 -3.14 2.70 -1.63
C GLN A 128 -3.57 3.16 -3.02
N TYR A 129 -3.47 2.27 -4.02
CA TYR A 129 -3.95 2.52 -5.36
C TYR A 129 -5.44 2.90 -5.37
N ALA A 130 -6.29 2.17 -4.61
CA ALA A 130 -7.71 2.47 -4.50
C ALA A 130 -7.93 3.92 -4.01
N TYR A 131 -7.24 4.34 -2.97
CA TYR A 131 -7.37 5.68 -2.41
C TYR A 131 -6.85 6.77 -3.35
N LEU A 132 -5.68 6.58 -3.95
CA LEU A 132 -5.08 7.56 -4.86
C LEU A 132 -5.90 7.74 -6.14
N SER A 133 -6.53 6.67 -6.64
CA SER A 133 -7.37 6.70 -7.85
C SER A 133 -8.84 6.98 -7.58
N ASN A 134 -9.21 7.28 -6.33
CA ASN A 134 -10.58 7.52 -5.89
C ASN A 134 -11.55 6.39 -6.25
N LYS A 135 -11.06 5.15 -6.20
CA LYS A 135 -11.87 3.94 -6.33
C LYS A 135 -12.46 3.57 -4.98
N GLN A 136 -13.59 2.88 -5.00
CA GLN A 136 -14.12 2.31 -3.77
C GLN A 136 -13.18 1.22 -3.26
N PHE A 137 -13.08 1.12 -1.94
CA PHE A 137 -12.32 0.06 -1.27
C PHE A 137 -13.28 -0.81 -0.46
N TYR A 138 -13.13 -2.13 -0.58
CA TYR A 138 -14.00 -3.08 0.11
C TYR A 138 -13.19 -4.23 0.74
N PRO A 139 -13.08 -4.30 2.08
CA PRO A 139 -12.45 -5.42 2.76
C PRO A 139 -13.39 -6.62 2.77
N LEU A 140 -12.88 -7.79 2.40
CA LEU A 140 -13.63 -9.04 2.34
C LEU A 140 -13.72 -9.74 3.70
N GLU A 141 -12.88 -9.37 4.66
CA GLU A 141 -12.90 -9.89 6.03
C GLU A 141 -12.96 -8.76 7.03
N ASN A 142 -13.45 -9.09 8.23
CA ASN A 142 -13.37 -8.19 9.36
C ASN A 142 -12.00 -8.36 10.03
N ILE A 143 -11.35 -7.26 10.39
CA ILE A 143 -10.07 -7.23 11.10
C ILE A 143 -10.11 -8.07 12.39
N ASN A 144 -11.20 -7.98 13.14
CA ASN A 144 -11.32 -8.72 14.40
C ASN A 144 -11.33 -10.23 14.17
N SER A 145 -12.03 -10.72 13.12
CA SER A 145 -12.02 -12.13 12.75
C SER A 145 -10.59 -12.60 12.42
N GLN A 146 -9.84 -11.80 11.67
CA GLN A 146 -8.47 -12.13 11.29
C GLN A 146 -7.53 -12.18 12.50
N LEU A 147 -7.67 -11.23 13.45
CA LEU A 147 -6.91 -11.21 14.70
C LEU A 147 -7.31 -12.39 15.64
N ASP A 148 -8.57 -12.78 15.64
CA ASP A 148 -9.06 -13.89 16.46
C ASP A 148 -8.53 -15.23 15.93
N TYR A 149 -8.42 -15.44 14.62
CA TYR A 149 -7.73 -16.62 14.05
C TYR A 149 -6.30 -16.77 14.55
N PHE A 150 -5.56 -15.65 14.71
CA PHE A 150 -4.19 -15.70 15.24
C PHE A 150 -4.12 -15.92 16.75
N LYS A 151 -5.15 -15.54 17.53
CA LYS A 151 -5.19 -15.78 18.98
C LYS A 151 -5.48 -17.23 19.35
N ASP A 152 -6.30 -17.90 18.54
CA ASP A 152 -6.70 -19.28 18.78
C ASP A 152 -5.63 -20.30 18.34
N LEU A 153 -4.56 -19.83 17.67
CA LEU A 153 -3.40 -20.67 17.41
C LEU A 153 -2.66 -20.96 18.71
N PRO A 154 -2.31 -22.24 18.99
CA PRO A 154 -1.65 -22.62 20.22
C PRO A 154 -0.39 -21.80 20.48
N SER A 155 -0.28 -21.19 21.65
CA SER A 155 0.82 -20.31 22.07
C SER A 155 2.19 -21.04 22.23
N SER A 156 2.22 -22.36 22.13
CA SER A 156 3.48 -23.12 22.05
C SER A 156 4.29 -22.77 20.81
N GLU A 157 3.75 -21.97 19.92
CA GLU A 157 4.19 -21.89 18.55
C GLU A 157 4.34 -20.49 17.99
N ASN A 158 5.14 -19.71 18.70
CA ASN A 158 6.10 -18.83 18.04
C ASN A 158 6.98 -19.61 17.02
N LYS A 159 6.66 -20.87 16.80
CA LYS A 159 6.99 -21.75 15.69
C LYS A 159 5.95 -21.68 14.58
N MET A 160 5.25 -20.54 14.41
CA MET A 160 4.50 -20.33 13.19
C MET A 160 5.44 -20.57 12.03
N VAL A 161 5.20 -21.76 11.44
CA VAL A 161 5.91 -22.24 10.27
C VAL A 161 7.41 -22.06 10.46
N ASN A 162 8.05 -23.10 11.01
CA ASN A 162 9.50 -23.24 10.97
C ASN A 162 9.89 -23.48 9.50
N LEU A 163 9.53 -22.53 8.66
CA LEU A 163 10.13 -22.35 7.37
C LEU A 163 11.62 -22.22 7.70
N ASN A 164 12.43 -23.04 7.12
CA ASN A 164 13.85 -22.75 6.97
C ASN A 164 13.88 -21.43 6.22
N ARG A 165 13.70 -20.33 6.97
CA ARG A 165 12.89 -19.15 6.60
C ARG A 165 13.28 -18.56 5.25
N THR A 166 14.57 -18.49 4.98
CA THR A 166 15.08 -17.90 3.74
C THR A 166 14.86 -18.79 2.52
N ARG A 167 15.11 -20.10 2.65
CA ARG A 167 14.99 -21.04 1.52
C ARG A 167 13.53 -21.25 1.11
N ASP A 168 12.64 -21.32 2.08
CA ASP A 168 11.22 -21.60 1.83
C ASP A 168 10.51 -20.34 1.32
N ILE A 169 10.89 -19.15 1.78
CA ILE A 169 10.40 -17.87 1.25
C ILE A 169 10.84 -17.71 -0.22
N GLU A 170 12.11 -18.01 -0.52
CA GLU A 170 12.60 -17.93 -1.90
C GLU A 170 11.91 -18.95 -2.80
N ALA A 171 11.69 -20.18 -2.33
CA ALA A 171 10.95 -21.20 -3.07
C ALA A 171 9.49 -20.78 -3.31
N LEU A 172 8.82 -20.23 -2.31
CA LEU A 172 7.46 -19.70 -2.43
C LEU A 172 7.42 -18.54 -3.44
N THR A 173 8.35 -17.60 -3.33
CA THR A 173 8.46 -16.47 -4.25
C THR A 173 8.70 -16.93 -5.68
N ALA A 174 9.59 -17.91 -5.89
CA ALA A 174 9.87 -18.45 -7.22
C ALA A 174 8.64 -19.15 -7.84
N LEU A 175 7.85 -19.89 -7.05
CA LEU A 175 6.59 -20.48 -7.50
C LEU A 175 5.56 -19.42 -7.86
N TYR A 176 5.43 -18.39 -7.02
CA TYR A 176 4.53 -17.27 -7.26
C TYR A 176 4.88 -16.53 -8.57
N LEU A 177 6.16 -16.22 -8.80
CA LEU A 177 6.60 -15.53 -10.01
C LEU A 177 6.36 -16.33 -11.29
N LYS A 178 6.35 -17.68 -11.21
CA LYS A 178 5.91 -18.54 -12.31
C LYS A 178 4.40 -18.46 -12.52
N GLY A 179 3.64 -18.12 -11.49
CA GLY A 179 2.19 -18.17 -11.50
C GLY A 179 1.61 -19.57 -11.46
N ASP A 180 2.37 -20.57 -11.02
CA ASP A 180 1.93 -21.96 -10.91
C ASP A 180 1.15 -22.16 -9.60
N ILE A 181 -0.16 -21.91 -9.66
CA ILE A 181 -1.04 -21.99 -8.49
C ILE A 181 -1.15 -23.41 -7.93
N ASN A 182 -1.03 -24.44 -8.76
CA ASN A 182 -1.11 -25.81 -8.29
C ASN A 182 0.14 -26.20 -7.44
N MET A 183 1.30 -25.73 -7.85
CA MET A 183 2.51 -25.95 -7.06
C MET A 183 2.53 -25.08 -5.80
N LEU A 184 1.98 -23.86 -5.86
CA LEU A 184 1.76 -23.02 -4.68
C LEU A 184 0.86 -23.73 -3.65
N ASP A 185 -0.27 -24.30 -4.07
CA ASP A 185 -1.16 -25.06 -3.18
C ASP A 185 -0.41 -26.22 -2.50
N ARG A 186 0.26 -27.06 -3.30
CA ARG A 186 1.01 -28.17 -2.75
C ARG A 186 2.07 -27.71 -1.74
N PHE A 187 2.74 -26.61 -2.02
CA PHE A 187 3.73 -26.04 -1.12
C PHE A 187 3.10 -25.57 0.20
N ILE A 188 1.98 -24.84 0.12
CA ILE A 188 1.27 -24.34 1.30
C ILE A 188 0.72 -25.50 2.14
N ARG A 189 0.02 -26.46 1.53
CA ARG A 189 -0.51 -27.65 2.22
C ARG A 189 0.59 -28.46 2.90
N LYS A 190 1.73 -28.65 2.23
CA LYS A 190 2.88 -29.35 2.80
C LYS A 190 3.40 -28.64 4.05
N ASN A 191 3.48 -27.32 4.04
CA ASN A 191 3.98 -26.55 5.17
C ASN A 191 2.97 -26.48 6.33
N MET A 192 1.67 -26.65 6.06
CA MET A 192 0.61 -26.69 7.08
C MET A 192 0.27 -28.12 7.51
N SER A 193 0.85 -29.16 6.90
CA SER A 193 0.48 -30.56 7.15
C SER A 193 0.78 -31.08 8.55
N ASN A 194 1.65 -30.42 9.30
CA ASN A 194 1.98 -30.78 10.67
C ASN A 194 0.89 -30.37 11.69
N GLU A 195 -0.05 -29.51 11.29
CA GLU A 195 -1.14 -28.99 12.11
C GLU A 195 -2.49 -29.37 11.48
N PRO A 196 -3.12 -30.47 11.93
CA PRO A 196 -4.41 -30.91 11.40
C PRO A 196 -5.48 -29.81 11.52
N GLY A 197 -6.19 -29.53 10.42
CA GLY A 197 -7.25 -28.53 10.37
C GLY A 197 -6.75 -27.09 10.13
N LEU A 198 -5.46 -26.83 10.15
CA LEU A 198 -4.91 -25.49 9.98
C LEU A 198 -5.20 -24.91 8.58
N TYR A 199 -5.07 -25.73 7.54
CA TYR A 199 -5.34 -25.32 6.17
C TYR A 199 -6.83 -25.00 5.97
N GLU A 200 -7.72 -25.82 6.52
CA GLU A 200 -9.16 -25.63 6.48
C GLU A 200 -9.56 -24.30 7.11
N VAL A 201 -9.05 -23.99 8.30
CA VAL A 201 -9.35 -22.76 9.03
C VAL A 201 -8.75 -21.52 8.35
N LEU A 202 -7.47 -21.57 7.99
CA LEU A 202 -6.76 -20.40 7.46
C LEU A 202 -7.06 -20.12 5.99
N ILE A 203 -7.52 -21.10 5.22
CA ILE A 203 -7.76 -20.96 3.78
C ILE A 203 -9.22 -21.23 3.43
N GLU A 204 -9.71 -22.43 3.68
CA GLU A 204 -11.00 -22.87 3.10
C GLU A 204 -12.21 -22.17 3.73
N ASP A 205 -12.26 -22.02 5.04
CA ASP A 205 -13.38 -21.37 5.72
C ASP A 205 -13.38 -19.85 5.45
N ARG A 206 -12.22 -19.25 5.40
CA ARG A 206 -12.06 -17.84 5.00
C ARG A 206 -12.50 -17.62 3.55
N ASN A 207 -12.20 -18.55 2.62
CA ASN A 207 -12.66 -18.50 1.24
C ASN A 207 -14.18 -18.41 1.13
N LYS A 208 -14.91 -19.17 1.94
CA LYS A 208 -16.39 -19.18 1.94
C LYS A 208 -16.94 -17.81 2.33
N GLU A 209 -16.37 -17.19 3.39
CA GLU A 209 -16.76 -15.84 3.82
C GLU A 209 -16.39 -14.79 2.77
N MET A 210 -15.15 -14.78 2.30
CA MET A 210 -14.67 -13.84 1.29
C MET A 210 -15.49 -13.90 0.00
N VAL A 211 -15.83 -15.10 -0.50
CA VAL A 211 -16.64 -15.25 -1.70
C VAL A 211 -18.07 -14.78 -1.47
N SER A 212 -18.65 -14.96 -0.28
CA SER A 212 -19.98 -14.43 0.03
C SER A 212 -20.03 -12.91 -0.02
N ARG A 213 -18.99 -12.25 0.53
CA ARG A 213 -18.87 -10.79 0.51
C ARG A 213 -18.54 -10.27 -0.89
N LEU A 214 -17.64 -10.95 -1.61
CA LEU A 214 -17.29 -10.61 -2.98
C LEU A 214 -18.52 -10.71 -3.91
N ASP A 215 -19.35 -11.74 -3.79
CA ASP A 215 -20.61 -11.89 -4.52
C ASP A 215 -21.53 -10.67 -4.32
N SER A 216 -21.63 -10.20 -3.09
CA SER A 216 -22.43 -9.00 -2.76
C SER A 216 -21.86 -7.71 -3.40
N CYS A 217 -20.54 -7.62 -3.53
CA CYS A 217 -19.86 -6.52 -4.16
C CYS A 217 -19.97 -6.56 -5.69
N LEU A 218 -19.79 -7.73 -6.31
CA LEU A 218 -19.88 -7.97 -7.76
C LEU A 218 -21.24 -7.56 -8.33
N LYS A 219 -22.34 -7.78 -7.60
CA LYS A 219 -23.69 -7.41 -8.02
C LYS A 219 -23.92 -5.91 -8.13
N LYS A 220 -23.05 -5.09 -7.52
CA LYS A 220 -23.21 -3.63 -7.44
C LYS A 220 -22.26 -2.88 -8.37
N GLN A 221 -21.07 -3.44 -8.63
CA GLN A 221 -19.98 -2.69 -9.28
C GLN A 221 -18.94 -3.61 -9.91
N THR A 222 -18.06 -3.03 -10.72
CA THR A 222 -16.91 -3.72 -11.29
C THR A 222 -15.80 -3.82 -10.24
N VAL A 223 -15.35 -5.02 -9.93
CA VAL A 223 -14.41 -5.31 -8.86
C VAL A 223 -13.09 -5.83 -9.41
N PHE A 224 -11.99 -5.28 -8.92
CA PHE A 224 -10.70 -5.96 -8.89
C PHE A 224 -10.50 -6.50 -7.48
N CYS A 225 -10.58 -7.82 -7.33
CA CYS A 225 -10.38 -8.50 -6.06
C CYS A 225 -8.96 -9.04 -6.00
N ALA A 226 -8.19 -8.67 -4.99
CA ALA A 226 -6.85 -9.21 -4.77
C ALA A 226 -6.78 -9.88 -3.39
N VAL A 227 -6.36 -11.14 -3.38
CA VAL A 227 -6.23 -11.99 -2.20
C VAL A 227 -4.96 -12.80 -2.31
N GLY A 228 -4.41 -13.30 -1.20
CA GLY A 228 -3.27 -14.19 -1.25
C GLY A 228 -3.48 -15.34 -2.23
N ALA A 229 -2.48 -15.64 -3.06
CA ALA A 229 -2.60 -16.67 -4.10
C ALA A 229 -3.02 -18.03 -3.55
N GLY A 230 -2.75 -18.30 -2.27
CA GLY A 230 -3.22 -19.49 -1.56
C GLY A 230 -4.74 -19.66 -1.50
N HIS A 231 -5.50 -18.59 -1.70
CA HIS A 231 -6.95 -18.61 -1.68
C HIS A 231 -7.59 -18.96 -3.04
N LEU A 232 -6.83 -19.02 -4.14
CA LEU A 232 -7.40 -19.17 -5.49
C LEU A 232 -7.85 -20.58 -5.83
N PHE A 233 -7.14 -21.60 -5.39
CA PHE A 233 -7.18 -22.97 -5.94
C PHE A 233 -7.88 -23.98 -5.01
N GLY A 234 -8.10 -25.21 -5.58
CA GLY A 234 -8.77 -26.32 -4.90
C GLY A 234 -10.30 -26.26 -5.02
N GLU A 235 -10.97 -27.28 -4.50
CA GLU A 235 -12.44 -27.38 -4.52
C GLU A 235 -13.09 -26.27 -3.68
N ASN A 236 -12.44 -25.88 -2.58
CA ASN A 236 -12.83 -24.77 -1.72
C ASN A 236 -12.03 -23.48 -2.00
N GLY A 237 -11.33 -23.41 -3.14
CA GLY A 237 -10.68 -22.18 -3.62
C GLY A 237 -11.68 -21.18 -4.17
N MET A 238 -11.34 -19.90 -4.10
CA MET A 238 -12.25 -18.81 -4.52
C MET A 238 -12.68 -18.93 -5.99
N VAL A 239 -11.80 -19.40 -6.88
CA VAL A 239 -12.14 -19.64 -8.29
C VAL A 239 -13.29 -20.64 -8.41
N GLN A 240 -13.20 -21.77 -7.71
CA GLN A 240 -14.23 -22.81 -7.78
C GLN A 240 -15.50 -22.40 -7.03
N LEU A 241 -15.38 -21.75 -5.88
CA LEU A 241 -16.53 -21.25 -5.13
C LEU A 241 -17.33 -20.19 -5.91
N LEU A 242 -16.69 -19.33 -6.68
CA LEU A 242 -17.36 -18.39 -7.59
C LEU A 242 -18.08 -19.13 -8.73
N ARG A 243 -17.45 -20.17 -9.30
CA ARG A 243 -18.11 -21.01 -10.31
C ARG A 243 -19.36 -21.70 -9.76
N ASN A 244 -19.29 -22.21 -8.53
CA ASN A 244 -20.41 -22.82 -7.82
C ASN A 244 -21.58 -21.84 -7.58
N LYS A 245 -21.28 -20.52 -7.49
CA LYS A 245 -22.29 -19.45 -7.44
C LYS A 245 -22.84 -19.05 -8.81
N GLY A 246 -22.41 -19.70 -9.89
CA GLY A 246 -22.90 -19.45 -11.25
C GLY A 246 -22.12 -18.38 -12.03
N TYR A 247 -20.99 -17.92 -11.52
CA TYR A 247 -20.11 -17.05 -12.28
C TYR A 247 -19.30 -17.86 -13.31
N LYS A 248 -19.05 -17.25 -14.47
CA LYS A 248 -18.06 -17.75 -15.41
C LYS A 248 -16.71 -17.15 -15.02
N VAL A 249 -15.79 -17.99 -14.54
CA VAL A 249 -14.45 -17.59 -14.11
C VAL A 249 -13.44 -18.25 -15.02
N ARG A 250 -12.66 -17.43 -15.74
CA ARG A 250 -11.66 -17.88 -16.70
C ARG A 250 -10.31 -17.23 -16.44
N LEU A 251 -9.26 -17.97 -16.74
CA LEU A 251 -7.89 -17.47 -16.67
C LEU A 251 -7.68 -16.32 -17.67
N VAL A 252 -6.92 -15.33 -17.29
CA VAL A 252 -6.47 -14.22 -18.12
C VAL A 252 -4.98 -14.39 -18.39
N THR A 253 -4.61 -14.46 -19.68
CA THR A 253 -3.23 -14.57 -20.08
C THR A 253 -2.40 -13.38 -19.58
N ALA A 254 -1.29 -13.65 -18.92
CA ALA A 254 -0.36 -12.62 -18.50
C ALA A 254 0.41 -12.07 -19.70
N ILE A 255 0.30 -10.77 -19.94
CA ILE A 255 0.99 -10.05 -21.01
C ILE A 255 1.94 -9.05 -20.36
N HIS A 256 3.21 -9.07 -20.76
CA HIS A 256 4.21 -8.11 -20.31
C HIS A 256 4.73 -7.34 -21.52
N SER A 257 4.64 -6.02 -21.48
CA SER A 257 5.28 -5.13 -22.43
C SER A 257 6.58 -4.58 -21.86
N GLU A 258 7.47 -4.13 -22.73
CA GLU A 258 8.72 -3.45 -22.34
C GLU A 258 8.50 -2.02 -21.84
N LEU A 259 7.23 -1.56 -21.73
CA LEU A 259 6.94 -0.23 -21.21
C LEU A 259 7.43 -0.09 -19.76
N PRO A 260 8.06 1.04 -19.43
CA PRO A 260 8.48 1.33 -18.07
C PRO A 260 7.29 1.25 -17.10
N ILE A 261 7.50 0.67 -15.92
CA ILE A 261 6.45 0.56 -14.89
C ILE A 261 5.81 1.92 -14.58
N GLN A 262 6.60 3.00 -14.64
CA GLN A 262 6.11 4.37 -14.44
C GLN A 262 5.06 4.79 -15.48
N GLU A 263 5.18 4.38 -16.73
CA GLU A 263 4.16 4.66 -17.76
C GLU A 263 2.90 3.82 -17.55
N LYS A 264 3.04 2.59 -17.08
CA LYS A 264 1.91 1.71 -16.72
C LYS A 264 1.13 2.26 -15.51
N GLN A 265 1.80 2.97 -14.60
CA GLN A 265 1.22 3.58 -13.40
C GLN A 265 0.73 5.01 -13.59
N ASN A 266 1.08 5.70 -14.67
CA ASN A 266 0.77 7.12 -14.92
C ASN A 266 -0.72 7.45 -15.06
N VAL A 267 -1.59 6.45 -14.98
CA VAL A 267 -3.06 6.65 -15.00
C VAL A 267 -3.59 7.20 -13.67
N LEU A 268 -2.75 7.31 -12.64
CA LEU A 268 -3.15 7.70 -11.30
C LEU A 268 -3.10 9.22 -11.12
N ALA A 269 -4.21 9.88 -11.41
CA ALA A 269 -4.40 11.26 -10.95
C ALA A 269 -4.47 11.27 -9.42
N TYR A 270 -3.40 11.73 -8.79
CA TYR A 270 -3.34 11.94 -7.35
C TYR A 270 -4.34 13.02 -6.94
N LYS A 271 -5.42 12.64 -6.28
CA LYS A 271 -6.44 13.59 -5.77
C LYS A 271 -6.15 14.01 -4.33
N GLY A 272 -5.49 13.19 -3.54
CA GLY A 272 -5.29 13.40 -2.11
C GLY A 272 -6.58 13.27 -1.30
N TYR A 273 -6.44 13.42 0.00
CA TYR A 273 -7.53 13.43 0.97
C TYR A 273 -7.53 14.75 1.73
N GLU A 274 -8.64 15.48 1.70
CA GLU A 274 -8.80 16.72 2.44
C GLU A 274 -9.35 16.42 3.84
N LEU A 275 -8.55 16.69 4.85
CA LEU A 275 -8.93 16.62 6.25
C LEU A 275 -9.28 18.02 6.74
N LEU A 276 -10.55 18.24 7.03
CA LEU A 276 -11.04 19.49 7.62
C LEU A 276 -11.26 19.28 9.13
N LEU A 277 -10.49 19.98 9.94
CA LEU A 277 -10.61 20.02 11.40
C LEU A 277 -11.27 21.36 11.78
N LYS A 278 -12.61 21.39 11.75
CA LYS A 278 -13.42 22.62 11.88
C LYS A 278 -13.20 23.36 13.19
N GLU A 279 -13.05 22.63 14.31
CA GLU A 279 -12.85 23.25 15.64
C GLU A 279 -11.53 24.00 15.74
N GLN A 280 -10.53 23.54 14.97
CA GLN A 280 -9.19 24.13 14.92
C GLN A 280 -9.03 25.12 13.74
N GLY A 281 -10.04 25.26 12.87
CA GLY A 281 -9.96 26.07 11.66
C GLY A 281 -8.83 25.62 10.75
N LEU A 282 -8.69 24.30 10.49
CA LEU A 282 -7.56 23.76 9.77
C LEU A 282 -8.01 22.82 8.64
N LEU A 283 -7.51 23.10 7.45
CA LEU A 283 -7.60 22.21 6.28
C LEU A 283 -6.22 21.66 5.93
N VAL A 284 -6.09 20.35 5.85
CA VAL A 284 -4.86 19.66 5.46
C VAL A 284 -5.12 18.67 4.34
N LYS A 285 -4.34 18.74 3.29
CA LYS A 285 -4.42 17.77 2.18
C LYS A 285 -3.34 16.70 2.30
N PHE A 286 -3.74 15.54 2.77
CA PHE A 286 -2.91 14.36 2.83
C PHE A 286 -2.82 13.62 1.49
N PRO A 287 -1.75 12.82 1.25
CA PRO A 287 -1.69 11.92 0.10
C PRO A 287 -2.82 10.87 0.06
N GLY A 288 -3.34 10.46 1.20
CA GLY A 288 -4.48 9.57 1.34
C GLY A 288 -5.14 9.77 2.70
N LYS A 289 -6.16 8.97 3.03
CA LYS A 289 -6.94 9.14 4.25
C LYS A 289 -6.10 8.90 5.51
N PRO A 290 -5.87 9.91 6.36
CA PRO A 290 -5.12 9.72 7.61
C PRO A 290 -5.97 9.02 8.67
N ALA A 291 -5.29 8.36 9.62
CA ALA A 291 -5.86 8.00 10.90
C ALA A 291 -5.84 9.24 11.79
N VAL A 292 -6.97 9.58 12.39
CA VAL A 292 -7.11 10.74 13.28
C VAL A 292 -7.40 10.26 14.69
N THR A 293 -6.66 10.78 15.67
CA THR A 293 -6.78 10.43 17.08
C THR A 293 -6.77 11.70 17.92
N LEU A 294 -7.71 11.80 18.86
CA LEU A 294 -7.69 12.79 19.92
C LEU A 294 -6.97 12.19 21.14
N LEU A 295 -5.94 12.86 21.61
CA LEU A 295 -5.16 12.45 22.76
C LEU A 295 -5.78 13.00 24.06
N GLU A 296 -5.45 12.38 25.20
CA GLU A 296 -5.95 12.77 26.52
C GLU A 296 -5.57 14.21 26.93
N ASN A 297 -4.44 14.71 26.41
CA ASN A 297 -4.00 16.09 26.63
C ASN A 297 -4.72 17.14 25.74
N GLY A 298 -5.74 16.74 25.01
CA GLY A 298 -6.50 17.60 24.10
C GLY A 298 -5.85 17.82 22.72
N SER A 299 -4.68 17.25 22.46
CA SER A 299 -4.05 17.32 21.14
C SER A 299 -4.78 16.45 20.13
N THR A 300 -4.88 16.91 18.89
CA THR A 300 -5.35 16.09 17.76
C THR A 300 -4.16 15.69 16.90
N VAL A 301 -4.02 14.40 16.66
CA VAL A 301 -2.98 13.83 15.80
C VAL A 301 -3.63 13.19 14.59
N ALA A 302 -3.11 13.49 13.40
CA ALA A 302 -3.49 12.81 12.16
C ALA A 302 -2.23 12.27 11.44
N ILE A 303 -2.24 10.98 11.12
CA ILE A 303 -1.09 10.30 10.51
C ILE A 303 -1.55 9.56 9.26
N TYR A 304 -0.84 9.76 8.17
CA TYR A 304 -0.95 8.98 6.95
C TYR A 304 0.39 8.33 6.62
N LYS A 305 0.39 7.01 6.49
CA LYS A 305 1.56 6.23 6.10
C LYS A 305 1.35 5.63 4.71
N GLU A 306 2.25 5.94 3.80
CA GLU A 306 2.30 5.30 2.48
C GLU A 306 2.90 3.90 2.60
N LEU A 307 2.08 2.91 2.93
CA LEU A 307 2.55 1.54 3.13
C LEU A 307 3.25 0.95 1.89
N GLY A 308 2.85 1.40 0.69
CA GLY A 308 3.52 1.00 -0.55
C GLY A 308 4.90 1.64 -0.76
N GLN A 309 5.24 2.72 -0.03
CA GLN A 309 6.50 3.45 -0.15
C GLN A 309 7.15 3.74 1.21
N GLY A 310 6.44 3.50 2.30
CA GLY A 310 6.94 3.70 3.65
C GLY A 310 7.03 5.14 4.12
N ASN A 311 6.67 6.12 3.26
CA ASN A 311 6.68 7.52 3.66
C ASN A 311 5.55 7.83 4.63
N THR A 312 5.81 8.71 5.59
CA THR A 312 4.84 9.09 6.59
C THR A 312 4.65 10.60 6.60
N TYR A 313 3.40 11.00 6.71
CA TYR A 313 2.96 12.39 6.84
C TYR A 313 2.12 12.48 8.11
N ALA A 314 2.46 13.39 8.98
CA ALA A 314 1.78 13.55 10.26
C ALA A 314 1.55 15.02 10.58
N ILE A 315 0.44 15.28 11.27
CA ILE A 315 0.20 16.55 11.94
C ILE A 315 -0.15 16.28 13.41
N GLU A 316 0.23 17.19 14.24
CA GLU A 316 -0.19 17.27 15.64
C GLU A 316 -0.60 18.72 15.92
N ILE A 317 -1.79 18.89 16.51
CA ILE A 317 -2.32 20.20 16.84
C ILE A 317 -2.45 20.28 18.35
N LEU A 318 -1.82 21.30 18.92
CA LEU A 318 -1.87 21.59 20.34
C LEU A 318 -2.50 22.97 20.56
N PRO A 319 -3.20 23.20 21.69
CA PRO A 319 -3.48 24.56 22.16
C PRO A 319 -2.15 25.33 22.33
N PHE A 320 -2.16 26.61 21.97
CA PHE A 320 -0.98 27.45 22.17
C PHE A 320 -0.80 27.73 23.69
N ASP A 321 0.36 27.37 24.23
CA ASP A 321 0.73 27.69 25.61
C ASP A 321 1.40 29.09 25.61
N GLU A 322 0.70 30.08 26.16
CA GLU A 322 1.16 31.47 26.25
C GLU A 322 2.43 31.65 27.09
N SER A 323 2.81 30.65 27.89
CA SER A 323 4.08 30.65 28.63
C SER A 323 5.31 30.44 27.73
N LEU A 324 5.10 29.94 26.51
CA LEU A 324 6.15 29.66 25.53
C LEU A 324 6.04 30.61 24.35
N SER A 325 7.17 31.12 23.90
CA SER A 325 7.23 31.82 22.61
C SER A 325 7.16 30.82 21.45
N PHE A 326 6.73 31.27 20.27
CA PHE A 326 6.69 30.40 19.08
C PHE A 326 8.11 29.90 18.67
N GLU A 327 9.15 30.68 18.97
CA GLU A 327 10.55 30.26 18.78
C GLU A 327 10.96 29.13 19.74
N GLN A 328 10.44 29.14 20.98
CA GLN A 328 10.69 28.04 21.92
C GLN A 328 10.01 26.74 21.46
N TYR A 329 8.82 26.80 20.85
CA TYR A 329 8.23 25.66 20.18
C TYR A 329 9.15 25.13 19.06
N ALA A 330 9.71 26.02 18.24
CA ALA A 330 10.67 25.61 17.20
C ALA A 330 11.88 24.90 17.79
N ALA A 331 12.42 25.40 18.88
CA ALA A 331 13.57 24.78 19.57
C ALA A 331 13.21 23.37 20.14
N ILE A 332 11.97 23.16 20.57
CA ILE A 332 11.52 21.86 21.10
C ILE A 332 11.32 20.85 19.96
N TYR A 333 10.64 21.22 18.87
CA TYR A 333 10.18 20.29 17.85
C TYR A 333 11.07 20.20 16.60
N ILE A 334 11.89 21.25 16.36
CA ILE A 334 12.89 21.27 15.28
C ILE A 334 14.30 21.30 15.89
N ALA A 335 14.50 20.63 17.05
CA ALA A 335 15.83 20.54 17.65
C ALA A 335 16.81 19.96 16.61
N SER A 336 17.74 20.79 16.18
CA SER A 336 18.64 20.48 15.08
C SER A 336 20.04 20.16 15.62
N PRO A 337 20.82 19.31 14.91
CA PRO A 337 22.26 19.23 15.12
C PRO A 337 22.88 20.65 15.07
N PRO A 338 24.01 20.88 15.75
CA PRO A 338 24.55 22.21 16.00
C PRO A 338 24.80 23.09 14.77
N ASN A 339 24.62 22.57 13.56
CA ASN A 339 24.84 23.29 12.30
C ASN A 339 23.64 23.43 11.40
N THR A 340 22.42 22.98 11.80
CA THR A 340 21.23 23.05 10.98
C THR A 340 20.39 24.25 11.37
N LYS A 341 20.21 25.20 10.45
CA LYS A 341 19.36 26.36 10.66
C LYS A 341 17.93 26.02 10.25
N TYR A 342 16.97 26.26 11.11
CA TYR A 342 15.56 26.29 10.70
C TYR A 342 15.25 27.64 10.04
N ARG A 343 14.32 27.60 9.09
CA ARG A 343 13.83 28.76 8.36
C ARG A 343 12.61 29.31 9.09
N TYR A 344 12.61 30.61 9.39
CA TYR A 344 11.43 31.36 9.82
C TYR A 344 10.84 32.08 8.61
N GLY A 345 9.50 32.19 8.58
CA GLY A 345 8.80 32.94 7.54
C GLY A 345 7.33 33.17 7.88
N GLU A 346 6.68 33.83 6.97
CA GLU A 346 5.25 34.12 6.99
C GLU A 346 4.64 33.65 5.66
N LEU A 347 3.47 32.99 5.72
CA LEU A 347 2.70 32.61 4.56
C LEU A 347 1.91 33.81 4.01
N GLU A 348 1.35 33.70 2.82
CA GLU A 348 0.57 34.77 2.17
C GLU A 348 -0.66 35.23 2.99
N ASP A 349 -1.19 34.36 3.84
CA ASP A 349 -2.33 34.63 4.74
C ASP A 349 -1.92 35.22 6.09
N GLY A 350 -0.63 35.52 6.31
CA GLY A 350 -0.09 36.04 7.55
C GLY A 350 0.27 34.98 8.60
N THR A 351 0.09 33.68 8.29
CA THR A 351 0.46 32.59 9.21
C THR A 351 1.98 32.50 9.37
N LEU A 352 2.44 32.56 10.60
CA LEU A 352 3.87 32.41 10.91
C LEU A 352 4.29 30.95 10.91
N PHE A 353 5.48 30.66 10.40
CA PHE A 353 6.03 29.31 10.41
C PHE A 353 7.51 29.23 10.76
N TYR A 354 7.90 28.10 11.33
CA TYR A 354 9.28 27.62 11.38
C TYR A 354 9.37 26.30 10.60
N GLU A 355 10.43 26.11 9.83
CA GLU A 355 10.65 24.88 9.06
C GLU A 355 12.10 24.44 9.14
N GLY A 356 12.33 23.16 9.38
CA GLY A 356 13.66 22.58 9.44
C GLY A 356 13.69 21.07 9.43
N ILE A 357 14.87 20.53 9.63
CA ILE A 357 15.08 19.09 9.78
C ILE A 357 15.36 18.81 11.25
N SER A 358 14.71 17.79 11.79
CA SER A 358 14.92 17.28 13.13
C SER A 358 15.40 15.83 13.08
N ASP A 359 16.35 15.48 13.94
CA ASP A 359 16.87 14.12 14.15
C ASP A 359 16.55 13.59 15.55
N THR A 360 15.74 14.31 16.32
CA THR A 360 15.38 13.95 17.69
C THR A 360 14.29 12.90 17.80
N TYR A 361 13.62 12.59 16.70
CA TYR A 361 12.54 11.60 16.68
C TYR A 361 13.08 10.17 16.61
N PRO A 362 12.48 9.21 17.35
CA PRO A 362 12.92 7.82 17.36
C PRO A 362 12.94 7.16 15.97
N GLU A 363 12.04 7.60 15.08
CA GLU A 363 11.89 7.07 13.73
C GLU A 363 12.97 7.60 12.76
N GLY A 364 13.84 8.50 13.21
CA GLY A 364 14.93 9.07 12.43
C GLY A 364 14.69 10.50 11.99
N ILE A 365 15.25 10.88 10.84
CA ILE A 365 15.24 12.27 10.36
C ILE A 365 13.85 12.64 9.81
N HIS A 366 13.34 13.79 10.26
CA HIS A 366 12.06 14.36 9.85
C HIS A 366 12.24 15.75 9.23
N TRP A 367 11.50 16.03 8.18
CA TRP A 367 11.12 17.40 7.86
C TRP A 367 10.00 17.81 8.81
N VAL A 368 10.15 18.98 9.44
CA VAL A 368 9.18 19.52 10.39
C VAL A 368 8.86 20.95 10.00
N ARG A 369 7.57 21.28 9.95
CA ARG A 369 7.08 22.68 9.87
C ARG A 369 6.13 22.91 11.04
N LEU A 370 6.39 23.98 11.79
CA LEU A 370 5.47 24.50 12.77
C LEU A 370 4.71 25.68 12.18
N LEU A 371 3.43 25.76 12.48
CA LEU A 371 2.57 26.89 12.12
C LEU A 371 1.77 27.30 13.35
N THR A 372 1.40 28.57 13.42
CA THR A 372 0.50 29.06 14.48
C THR A 372 -0.47 30.11 13.96
N ASN A 373 -1.71 30.05 14.43
CA ASN A 373 -2.71 31.08 14.28
C ASN A 373 -2.94 31.90 15.56
N GLY A 374 -2.02 31.79 16.55
CA GLY A 374 -2.12 32.43 17.85
C GLY A 374 -2.99 31.69 18.87
N LYS A 375 -3.82 30.76 18.48
CA LYS A 375 -4.65 29.92 19.37
C LYS A 375 -4.15 28.48 19.46
N ASN A 376 -3.62 27.99 18.37
CA ASN A 376 -3.09 26.62 18.23
C ASN A 376 -1.70 26.64 17.63
N VAL A 377 -0.91 25.64 17.98
CA VAL A 377 0.33 25.28 17.28
C VAL A 377 0.12 24.00 16.53
N LEU A 378 0.38 24.03 15.25
CA LEU A 378 0.41 22.87 14.37
C LEU A 378 1.84 22.43 14.15
N ILE A 379 2.11 21.17 14.38
CA ILE A 379 3.39 20.50 14.10
C ILE A 379 3.16 19.55 12.95
N ALA A 380 3.63 19.92 11.75
CA ALA A 380 3.56 19.07 10.57
C ALA A 380 4.88 18.34 10.38
N LYS A 381 4.83 17.04 10.13
CA LYS A 381 6.01 16.18 9.98
C LYS A 381 5.91 15.36 8.70
N ALA A 382 7.03 15.21 7.99
CA ALA A 382 7.15 14.30 6.86
C ALA A 382 8.48 13.54 6.97
N PHE A 383 8.43 12.22 6.92
CA PHE A 383 9.61 11.38 7.04
C PHE A 383 9.49 10.09 6.22
N GLY A 384 10.62 9.51 5.85
CA GLY A 384 10.69 8.32 5.01
C GLY A 384 12.12 8.02 4.59
N GLY A 385 12.32 7.23 3.53
CA GLY A 385 13.63 6.90 3.00
C GLY A 385 14.38 8.11 2.42
N ASN A 386 15.68 7.94 2.22
CA ASN A 386 16.58 9.04 1.79
C ASN A 386 16.10 9.71 0.48
N LYS A 387 15.61 8.96 -0.48
CA LYS A 387 15.11 9.51 -1.74
C LYS A 387 13.89 10.41 -1.52
N PHE A 388 12.99 10.02 -0.64
CA PHE A 388 11.84 10.84 -0.25
C PHE A 388 12.29 12.10 0.49
N MET A 389 13.16 11.98 1.48
CA MET A 389 13.66 13.10 2.28
C MET A 389 14.40 14.14 1.44
N ASN A 390 15.13 13.72 0.41
CA ASN A 390 15.82 14.59 -0.54
C ASN A 390 14.96 15.08 -1.70
N SER A 391 13.71 14.61 -1.81
CA SER A 391 12.78 15.02 -2.85
C SER A 391 11.98 16.25 -2.44
N LYS A 392 11.36 16.90 -3.44
CA LYS A 392 10.37 17.96 -3.17
C LYS A 392 9.08 17.41 -2.52
N ARG A 393 8.78 16.11 -2.63
CA ARG A 393 7.54 15.48 -2.15
C ARG A 393 7.36 15.64 -0.64
N SER A 394 8.43 15.44 0.14
CA SER A 394 8.40 15.59 1.59
C SER A 394 7.96 16.99 2.03
N ARG A 395 8.38 18.02 1.30
CA ARG A 395 8.07 19.43 1.61
C ARG A 395 6.75 19.93 0.99
N LEU A 396 6.36 19.40 -0.16
CA LEU A 396 5.08 19.75 -0.82
C LEU A 396 3.84 19.45 0.05
N PHE A 397 3.96 18.56 1.03
CA PHE A 397 2.91 18.31 2.01
C PHE A 397 2.60 19.56 2.84
N PHE A 398 3.63 20.29 3.25
CA PHE A 398 3.47 21.48 4.08
C PHE A 398 2.76 22.63 3.37
N ASP A 399 2.93 22.74 2.05
CA ASP A 399 2.29 23.78 1.25
C ASP A 399 0.78 23.55 1.04
N LYS A 400 0.25 22.44 1.58
CA LYS A 400 -1.16 22.05 1.51
C LYS A 400 -1.83 22.08 2.88
N ILE A 401 -1.28 22.84 3.79
CA ILE A 401 -1.80 23.08 5.13
C ILE A 401 -2.27 24.54 5.19
N ILE A 402 -3.52 24.74 5.49
CA ILE A 402 -4.17 26.06 5.49
C ILE A 402 -4.94 26.21 6.82
N PHE A 403 -4.68 27.28 7.55
CA PHE A 403 -5.56 27.75 8.60
C PHE A 403 -6.70 28.58 7.98
N GLU A 404 -7.97 28.27 8.36
CA GLU A 404 -9.16 29.01 7.96
C GLU A 404 -9.51 30.13 8.96
#